data_c107e41c75786732033d5bd5eb3baf42
#
_entry.id   c107e41c75786732033d5bd5eb3baf42
#
_cell.length_a   1.000
_cell.length_b   1.000
_cell.length_c   1.000
_cell.angle_alpha   90.00
_cell.angle_beta   90.00
_cell.angle_gamma   90.00
#
_symmetry.space_group_name_H-M   'P 1'
#
loop_
_entity.id
_entity.type
_entity.pdbx_description
1 polymer ?
#
loop_
_entity_poly.entity_id
_entity_poly.type
_entity_poly.pdbx_seq_one_letter_code
_entity_poly.pdbx_strand_id
1 'polypeptide(L)'
;HALNIFGDHSDVMACRQTGFAMLCENDVQEIMDLAPVAHLAAIEGRVPFINFFDGFRTSHEIQKVAVWDYEDLKEMCDMDAVDAFRKHSLNPERPMMRGSHENGDIFFQHREACNKYYEDLPEVVEKYMGKINEKLGTNYQLFNYYGAPDADRVIIAMGSICNVAE
;
A
#
# COMPACT_ATOMS: atom_id res chain seq x y z
N HIS A 1 15.11 -18.30 16.77
CA HIS A 1 14.60 -18.04 15.44
C HIS A 1 15.64 -17.35 14.59
N ALA A 2 15.82 -17.85 13.37
CA ALA A 2 16.65 -17.24 12.36
C ALA A 2 15.75 -16.83 11.18
N LEU A 3 16.00 -15.65 10.62
CA LEU A 3 15.41 -15.20 9.36
C LEU A 3 16.34 -15.57 8.21
N ASN A 4 15.76 -15.83 7.03
CA ASN A 4 16.55 -15.90 5.81
C ASN A 4 16.74 -14.47 5.29
N ILE A 5 17.97 -14.05 5.05
CA ILE A 5 18.29 -12.72 4.57
C ILE A 5 17.86 -12.48 3.10
N PHE A 6 17.55 -13.55 2.36
CA PHE A 6 17.17 -13.51 0.95
C PHE A 6 15.69 -13.77 0.77
N GLY A 7 14.87 -12.71 0.87
CA GLY A 7 13.46 -12.77 0.52
C GLY A 7 12.56 -13.47 1.53
N ASP A 8 12.88 -13.41 2.81
CA ASP A 8 11.98 -13.91 3.87
C ASP A 8 10.96 -12.82 4.24
N HIS A 9 9.70 -13.09 3.97
CA HIS A 9 8.57 -12.20 4.28
C HIS A 9 7.81 -12.61 5.55
N SER A 10 8.36 -13.44 6.41
CA SER A 10 7.66 -13.95 7.59
C SER A 10 7.31 -12.86 8.61
N ASP A 11 8.11 -11.83 8.74
CA ASP A 11 7.86 -10.66 9.58
C ASP A 11 6.68 -9.82 9.04
N VAL A 12 6.64 -9.53 7.75
CA VAL A 12 5.53 -8.84 7.09
C VAL A 12 4.24 -9.66 7.21
N MET A 13 4.32 -10.96 6.92
CA MET A 13 3.16 -11.86 7.04
C MET A 13 2.63 -11.95 8.47
N ALA A 14 3.48 -11.80 9.48
CA ALA A 14 3.04 -11.72 10.88
C ALA A 14 2.17 -10.48 11.15
N CYS A 15 2.36 -9.42 10.38
CA CYS A 15 1.59 -8.17 10.52
C CYS A 15 0.23 -8.20 9.78
N ARG A 16 -0.09 -9.23 9.00
CA ARG A 16 -1.33 -9.29 8.19
C ARG A 16 -2.63 -9.13 8.97
N GLN A 17 -2.61 -9.43 10.28
CA GLN A 17 -3.78 -9.34 11.15
C GLN A 17 -3.90 -7.99 11.89
N THR A 18 -2.99 -7.06 11.65
CA THR A 18 -2.98 -5.77 12.35
C THR A 18 -3.93 -4.74 11.75
N GLY A 19 -4.46 -5.02 10.56
CA GLY A 19 -5.35 -4.11 9.83
C GLY A 19 -4.63 -3.13 8.89
N PHE A 20 -3.31 -3.24 8.74
CA PHE A 20 -2.58 -2.51 7.72
C PHE A 20 -2.82 -3.13 6.33
N ALA A 21 -3.03 -2.30 5.34
CA ALA A 21 -2.89 -2.71 3.94
C ALA A 21 -1.42 -2.95 3.63
N MET A 22 -1.16 -3.85 2.70
CA MET A 22 0.20 -4.26 2.36
C MET A 22 0.44 -4.03 0.87
N LEU A 23 1.49 -3.29 0.53
CA LEU A 23 1.93 -3.05 -0.83
C LEU A 23 3.37 -3.56 -0.95
N CYS A 24 3.57 -4.53 -1.86
CA CYS A 24 4.87 -5.18 -2.07
C CYS A 24 5.43 -4.75 -3.42
N GLU A 25 6.66 -4.25 -3.42
CA GLU A 25 7.38 -3.87 -4.61
C GLU A 25 8.40 -4.93 -5.01
N ASN A 26 8.66 -5.01 -6.32
CA ASN A 26 9.55 -6.01 -6.91
C ASN A 26 10.99 -5.53 -6.99
N ASP A 27 11.20 -4.23 -7.25
CA ASP A 27 12.52 -3.63 -7.45
C ASP A 27 12.60 -2.17 -6.96
N VAL A 28 13.76 -1.55 -7.12
CA VAL A 28 14.04 -0.21 -6.62
C VAL A 28 13.22 0.87 -7.35
N GLN A 29 12.90 0.69 -8.63
CA GLN A 29 12.07 1.65 -9.36
C GLN A 29 10.62 1.59 -8.88
N GLU A 30 10.08 0.40 -8.68
CA GLU A 30 8.74 0.25 -8.12
C GLU A 30 8.61 0.87 -6.72
N ILE A 31 9.64 0.74 -5.88
CA ILE A 31 9.66 1.41 -4.56
C ILE A 31 9.51 2.93 -4.73
N MET A 32 10.25 3.52 -5.67
CA MET A 32 10.18 4.96 -5.96
C MET A 32 8.78 5.36 -6.44
N ASP A 33 8.17 4.54 -7.28
CA ASP A 33 6.91 4.86 -7.94
C ASP A 33 5.68 4.55 -7.08
N LEU A 34 5.71 3.48 -6.29
CA LEU A 34 4.56 3.02 -5.52
C LEU A 34 4.52 3.56 -4.08
N ALA A 35 5.63 4.05 -3.53
CA ALA A 35 5.60 4.71 -2.23
C ALA A 35 4.61 5.90 -2.18
N PRO A 36 4.52 6.79 -3.20
CA PRO A 36 3.46 7.78 -3.28
C PRO A 36 2.05 7.21 -3.29
N VAL A 37 1.83 6.06 -3.97
CA VAL A 37 0.53 5.37 -3.96
C VAL A 37 0.13 4.99 -2.55
N ALA A 38 1.03 4.35 -1.79
CA ALA A 38 0.77 3.95 -0.41
C ALA A 38 0.40 5.15 0.48
N HIS A 39 1.12 6.28 0.34
CA HIS A 39 0.84 7.50 1.11
C HIS A 39 -0.50 8.14 0.75
N LEU A 40 -0.77 8.32 -0.53
CA LEU A 40 -2.00 8.97 -0.99
C LEU A 40 -3.23 8.09 -0.72
N ALA A 41 -3.10 6.79 -0.95
CA ALA A 41 -4.16 5.82 -0.64
C ALA A 41 -4.44 5.73 0.87
N ALA A 42 -3.42 5.82 1.72
CA ALA A 42 -3.61 5.84 3.17
C ALA A 42 -4.39 7.07 3.64
N ILE A 43 -4.13 8.22 3.04
CA ILE A 43 -4.83 9.48 3.39
C ILE A 43 -6.30 9.41 2.96
N GLU A 44 -6.58 9.02 1.73
CA GLU A 44 -7.93 8.97 1.18
C GLU A 44 -8.72 7.77 1.74
N GLY A 45 -8.14 6.58 1.70
CA GLY A 45 -8.77 5.33 2.13
C GLY A 45 -8.82 5.16 3.66
N ARG A 46 -8.07 5.98 4.42
CA ARG A 46 -8.05 5.97 5.89
C ARG A 46 -7.62 4.63 6.49
N VAL A 47 -6.85 3.86 5.74
CA VAL A 47 -6.22 2.61 6.17
C VAL A 47 -4.71 2.78 6.11
N PRO A 48 -3.97 2.45 7.17
CA PRO A 48 -2.51 2.54 7.14
C PRO A 48 -1.91 1.47 6.23
N PHE A 49 -0.73 1.76 5.68
CA PHE A 49 -0.01 0.86 4.78
C PHE A 49 1.31 0.39 5.39
N ILE A 50 1.64 -0.87 5.12
CA ILE A 50 2.99 -1.40 5.13
C ILE A 50 3.42 -1.45 3.67
N ASN A 51 4.33 -0.55 3.30
CA ASN A 51 4.99 -0.54 2.01
C ASN A 51 6.31 -1.29 2.17
N PHE A 52 6.52 -2.37 1.42
CA PHE A 52 7.65 -3.27 1.67
C PHE A 52 8.21 -3.91 0.42
N PHE A 53 9.45 -4.29 0.49
CA PHE A 53 10.22 -4.96 -0.54
C PHE A 53 11.20 -5.97 0.07
N ASP A 54 11.81 -6.79 -0.75
CA ASP A 54 12.74 -7.82 -0.29
C ASP A 54 13.95 -7.26 0.45
N GLY A 55 14.22 -7.79 1.62
CA GLY A 55 15.47 -7.58 2.32
C GLY A 55 16.64 -8.21 1.56
N PHE A 56 17.77 -7.55 1.59
CA PHE A 56 19.03 -7.88 0.93
C PHE A 56 18.96 -7.87 -0.61
N ARG A 57 18.05 -8.56 -1.25
CA ARG A 57 17.92 -8.56 -2.72
C ARG A 57 17.65 -7.15 -3.25
N THR A 58 16.54 -6.55 -2.86
CA THR A 58 16.15 -5.22 -3.31
C THR A 58 16.78 -4.12 -2.46
N SER A 59 16.85 -4.28 -1.13
CA SER A 59 17.34 -3.25 -0.22
C SER A 59 18.84 -2.92 -0.39
N HIS A 60 19.64 -3.81 -0.97
CA HIS A 60 21.07 -3.63 -1.23
C HIS A 60 21.39 -3.52 -2.72
N GLU A 61 20.39 -3.46 -3.56
CA GLU A 61 20.57 -3.28 -5.00
C GLU A 61 20.97 -1.84 -5.31
N ILE A 62 21.99 -1.69 -6.18
CA ILE A 62 22.39 -0.39 -6.71
C ILE A 62 21.85 -0.28 -8.13
N GLN A 63 20.82 0.51 -8.29
CA GLN A 63 20.13 0.69 -9.56
C GLN A 63 19.96 2.18 -9.88
N LYS A 64 20.01 2.52 -11.17
CA LYS A 64 19.62 3.86 -11.62
C LYS A 64 18.10 3.93 -11.72
N VAL A 65 17.51 4.86 -10.99
CA VAL A 65 16.05 5.06 -10.97
C VAL A 65 15.67 6.44 -11.51
N ALA A 66 14.51 6.54 -12.12
CA ALA A 66 13.85 7.81 -12.36
C ALA A 66 13.28 8.35 -11.05
N VAL A 67 13.44 9.63 -10.81
CA VAL A 67 13.01 10.30 -9.58
C VAL A 67 11.85 11.24 -9.92
N TRP A 68 10.84 11.29 -9.06
CA TRP A 68 9.73 12.20 -9.19
C TRP A 68 10.13 13.66 -9.06
N ASP A 69 9.49 14.51 -9.85
CA ASP A 69 9.46 15.93 -9.57
C ASP A 69 8.42 16.24 -8.49
N TYR A 70 8.73 17.16 -7.59
CA TYR A 70 7.79 17.55 -6.52
C TYR A 70 6.47 18.12 -7.04
N GLU A 71 6.49 18.72 -8.22
CA GLU A 71 5.30 19.25 -8.86
C GLU A 71 4.33 18.13 -9.27
N ASP A 72 4.87 17.01 -9.80
CA ASP A 72 4.07 15.84 -10.14
C ASP A 72 3.44 15.20 -8.91
N LEU A 73 4.22 15.04 -7.83
CA LEU A 73 3.71 14.52 -6.57
C LEU A 73 2.60 15.40 -5.99
N LYS A 74 2.76 16.72 -6.09
CA LYS A 74 1.76 17.68 -5.63
C LYS A 74 0.48 17.61 -6.44
N GLU A 75 0.58 17.47 -7.76
CA GLU A 75 -0.58 17.35 -8.65
C GLU A 75 -1.40 16.08 -8.37
N MET A 76 -0.75 14.99 -7.97
CA MET A 76 -1.44 13.76 -7.59
C MET A 76 -2.20 13.85 -6.27
N CYS A 77 -1.85 14.80 -5.39
CA CYS A 77 -2.50 14.95 -4.09
C CYS A 77 -3.97 15.35 -4.25
N ASP A 78 -4.84 14.58 -3.62
CA ASP A 78 -6.22 14.98 -3.38
C ASP A 78 -6.27 15.86 -2.12
N MET A 79 -6.35 17.18 -2.32
CA MET A 79 -6.32 18.13 -1.19
C MET A 79 -7.59 18.09 -0.35
N ASP A 80 -8.73 17.68 -0.90
CA ASP A 80 -9.94 17.47 -0.12
C ASP A 80 -9.79 16.28 0.82
N ALA A 81 -9.17 15.19 0.35
CA ALA A 81 -8.82 14.04 1.19
C ALA A 81 -7.81 14.42 2.29
N VAL A 82 -6.80 15.22 1.96
CA VAL A 82 -5.81 15.74 2.93
C VAL A 82 -6.50 16.59 4.00
N ASP A 83 -7.39 17.48 3.62
CA ASP A 83 -8.12 18.33 4.56
C ASP A 83 -9.11 17.53 5.42
N ALA A 84 -9.78 16.54 4.85
CA ALA A 84 -10.60 15.60 5.60
C ALA A 84 -9.77 14.81 6.61
N PHE A 85 -8.59 14.32 6.21
CA PHE A 85 -7.65 13.63 7.10
C PHE A 85 -7.22 14.54 8.27
N ARG A 86 -6.83 15.78 7.98
CA ARG A 86 -6.43 16.77 9.01
C ARG A 86 -7.56 17.10 9.98
N LYS A 87 -8.80 17.19 9.50
CA LYS A 87 -9.98 17.42 10.36
C LYS A 87 -10.22 16.30 11.35
N HIS A 88 -9.76 15.07 11.06
CA HIS A 88 -9.84 13.93 11.98
C HIS A 88 -8.71 13.87 12.99
N SER A 89 -7.66 14.66 12.83
CA SER A 89 -6.54 14.72 13.77
C SER A 89 -6.99 15.27 15.12
N LEU A 90 -6.34 14.81 16.19
CA LEU A 90 -6.53 15.37 17.52
C LEU A 90 -6.11 16.86 17.53
N ASN A 91 -7.00 17.72 17.98
CA ASN A 91 -6.77 19.15 18.01
C ASN A 91 -7.28 19.73 19.34
N PRO A 92 -6.44 20.43 20.14
CA PRO A 92 -6.87 21.00 21.40
C PRO A 92 -7.97 22.08 21.27
N GLU A 93 -8.08 22.76 20.12
CA GLU A 93 -9.17 23.70 19.85
C GLU A 93 -10.52 23.00 19.59
N ARG A 94 -10.46 21.72 19.22
CA ARG A 94 -11.63 20.86 19.00
C ARG A 94 -11.41 19.53 19.69
N PRO A 95 -11.42 19.51 21.03
CA PRO A 95 -11.09 18.32 21.79
C PRO A 95 -12.13 17.22 21.53
N MET A 96 -11.64 16.01 21.25
CA MET A 96 -12.45 14.81 21.17
C MET A 96 -11.71 13.63 21.78
N MET A 97 -12.45 12.70 22.33
CA MET A 97 -11.89 11.46 22.84
C MET A 97 -11.81 10.43 21.71
N ARG A 98 -10.66 9.79 21.58
CA ARG A 98 -10.45 8.67 20.69
C ARG A 98 -9.68 7.57 21.42
N GLY A 99 -10.03 6.33 21.12
CA GLY A 99 -9.45 5.18 21.79
C GLY A 99 -10.04 5.02 23.19
N SER A 100 -10.98 4.13 23.34
CA SER A 100 -11.64 3.79 24.59
C SER A 100 -11.66 2.28 24.77
N HIS A 101 -11.99 1.82 25.96
CA HIS A 101 -12.40 0.45 26.17
C HIS A 101 -13.86 0.31 25.77
N GLU A 102 -14.15 -0.70 24.98
CA GLU A 102 -15.50 -0.96 24.47
C GLU A 102 -15.96 -2.34 24.91
N ASN A 103 -17.20 -2.42 25.37
CA ASN A 103 -17.85 -3.70 25.66
C ASN A 103 -18.21 -4.42 24.34
N GLY A 104 -18.46 -5.72 24.43
CA GLY A 104 -18.72 -6.55 23.24
C GLY A 104 -19.87 -6.10 22.35
N ASP A 105 -20.88 -5.45 22.92
CA ASP A 105 -22.01 -4.88 22.18
C ASP A 105 -21.61 -3.70 21.26
N ILE A 106 -20.81 -2.77 21.78
CA ILE A 106 -20.33 -1.58 21.02
C ILE A 106 -19.15 -1.96 20.14
N PHE A 107 -18.23 -2.79 20.63
CA PHE A 107 -17.04 -3.18 19.88
C PHE A 107 -17.36 -3.88 18.58
N PHE A 108 -18.35 -4.79 18.60
CA PHE A 108 -18.80 -5.47 17.38
C PHE A 108 -19.28 -4.46 16.31
N GLN A 109 -20.10 -3.52 16.70
CA GLN A 109 -20.65 -2.49 15.79
C GLN A 109 -19.54 -1.62 15.18
N HIS A 110 -18.56 -1.23 15.98
CA HIS A 110 -17.43 -0.44 15.49
C HIS A 110 -16.52 -1.24 14.55
N ARG A 111 -16.33 -2.54 14.82
CA ARG A 111 -15.57 -3.42 13.92
C ARG A 111 -16.28 -3.60 12.58
N GLU A 112 -17.60 -3.79 12.59
CA GLU A 112 -18.39 -3.86 11.35
C GLU A 112 -18.35 -2.55 10.56
N ALA A 113 -18.43 -1.41 11.23
CA ALA A 113 -18.34 -0.10 10.58
C ALA A 113 -17.00 0.15 9.88
N CYS A 114 -15.93 -0.55 10.28
CA CYS A 114 -14.62 -0.45 9.62
C CYS A 114 -14.56 -1.16 8.26
N ASN A 115 -15.44 -2.15 8.00
CA ASN A 115 -15.39 -2.97 6.79
C ASN A 115 -15.43 -2.11 5.53
N LYS A 116 -16.27 -1.08 5.51
CA LYS A 116 -16.37 -0.17 4.37
C LYS A 116 -15.02 0.40 3.90
N TYR A 117 -14.12 0.75 4.81
CA TYR A 117 -12.82 1.30 4.44
C TYR A 117 -11.95 0.28 3.73
N TYR A 118 -12.04 -1.00 4.11
CA TYR A 118 -11.31 -2.08 3.46
C TYR A 118 -11.93 -2.49 2.13
N GLU A 119 -13.24 -2.43 2.01
CA GLU A 119 -13.97 -2.71 0.76
C GLU A 119 -13.68 -1.66 -0.32
N ASP A 120 -13.62 -0.39 0.07
CA ASP A 120 -13.34 0.72 -0.86
C ASP A 120 -11.85 0.83 -1.22
N LEU A 121 -10.94 0.28 -0.40
CA LEU A 121 -9.49 0.51 -0.53
C LEU A 121 -8.88 0.05 -1.86
N PRO A 122 -9.24 -1.11 -2.43
CA PRO A 122 -8.69 -1.54 -3.73
C PRO A 122 -8.90 -0.50 -4.83
N GLU A 123 -10.09 0.08 -4.94
CA GLU A 123 -10.41 1.11 -5.93
C GLU A 123 -9.59 2.39 -5.72
N VAL A 124 -9.35 2.76 -4.45
CA VAL A 124 -8.51 3.91 -4.10
C VAL A 124 -7.05 3.67 -4.54
N VAL A 125 -6.53 2.48 -4.32
CA VAL A 125 -5.16 2.12 -4.74
C VAL A 125 -5.05 2.11 -6.26
N GLU A 126 -5.98 1.49 -6.97
CA GLU A 126 -6.03 1.48 -8.44
C GLU A 126 -6.12 2.89 -9.03
N LYS A 127 -6.89 3.80 -8.41
CA LYS A 127 -6.96 5.21 -8.80
C LYS A 127 -5.57 5.87 -8.78
N TYR A 128 -4.80 5.66 -7.73
CA TYR A 128 -3.46 6.26 -7.62
C TYR A 128 -2.43 5.55 -8.49
N MET A 129 -2.50 4.24 -8.65
CA MET A 129 -1.71 3.52 -9.64
C MET A 129 -1.99 4.03 -11.06
N GLY A 130 -3.26 4.28 -11.40
CA GLY A 130 -3.65 4.86 -12.67
C GLY A 130 -3.02 6.22 -12.93
N LYS A 131 -2.99 7.11 -11.94
CA LYS A 131 -2.33 8.41 -12.05
C LYS A 131 -0.82 8.30 -12.33
N ILE A 132 -0.16 7.35 -11.70
CA ILE A 132 1.26 7.07 -11.93
C ILE A 132 1.47 6.50 -13.34
N ASN A 133 0.66 5.54 -13.74
CA ASN A 133 0.72 4.95 -15.06
C ASN A 133 0.58 6.00 -16.18
N GLU A 134 -0.34 6.94 -16.03
CA GLU A 134 -0.51 8.05 -16.98
C GLU A 134 0.73 8.95 -17.08
N LYS A 135 1.38 9.23 -15.95
CA LYS A 135 2.55 10.11 -15.91
C LYS A 135 3.83 9.45 -16.41
N LEU A 136 4.03 8.19 -16.07
CA LEU A 136 5.28 7.47 -16.35
C LEU A 136 5.19 6.53 -17.55
N GLY A 137 3.99 6.23 -18.05
CA GLY A 137 3.79 5.24 -19.10
C GLY A 137 3.99 3.80 -18.60
N THR A 138 3.78 3.56 -17.31
CA THR A 138 3.85 2.25 -16.66
C THR A 138 2.51 1.52 -16.70
N ASN A 139 2.47 0.30 -16.16
CA ASN A 139 1.24 -0.51 -16.07
C ASN A 139 1.11 -1.16 -14.69
N TYR A 140 1.22 -0.37 -13.63
CA TYR A 140 1.00 -0.85 -12.28
C TYR A 140 -0.46 -1.18 -12.04
N GLN A 141 -0.71 -2.36 -11.49
CA GLN A 141 -2.03 -2.88 -11.12
C GLN A 141 -1.91 -3.58 -9.76
N LEU A 142 -3.04 -3.86 -9.13
CA LEU A 142 -3.04 -4.66 -7.88
C LEU A 142 -2.40 -6.03 -8.09
N PHE A 143 -2.62 -6.62 -9.25
CA PHE A 143 -2.00 -7.87 -9.71
C PHE A 143 -1.77 -7.78 -11.22
N ASN A 144 -0.56 -8.07 -11.67
CA ASN A 144 -0.25 -8.22 -13.08
C ASN A 144 -0.23 -9.70 -13.44
N TYR A 145 -0.81 -10.05 -14.57
CA TYR A 145 -0.82 -11.42 -15.07
C TYR A 145 0.06 -11.54 -16.31
N TYR A 146 0.96 -12.51 -16.29
CA TYR A 146 1.85 -12.86 -17.38
C TYR A 146 1.65 -14.33 -17.71
N GLY A 147 1.27 -14.66 -18.93
CA GLY A 147 1.10 -16.04 -19.37
C GLY A 147 -0.11 -16.27 -20.28
N ALA A 148 -0.43 -17.53 -20.51
CA ALA A 148 -1.54 -17.93 -21.35
C ALA A 148 -2.88 -17.65 -20.66
N PRO A 149 -3.88 -17.10 -21.39
CA PRO A 149 -5.18 -16.75 -20.79
C PRO A 149 -6.00 -17.97 -20.33
N ASP A 150 -5.65 -19.15 -20.79
CA ASP A 150 -6.28 -20.45 -20.51
C ASP A 150 -5.37 -21.38 -19.68
N ALA A 151 -4.46 -20.84 -18.88
CA ALA A 151 -3.53 -21.63 -18.10
C ALA A 151 -4.25 -22.51 -17.05
N ASP A 152 -3.93 -23.79 -17.02
CA ASP A 152 -4.42 -24.74 -16.01
C ASP A 152 -3.77 -24.54 -14.64
N ARG A 153 -2.62 -23.88 -14.59
CA ARG A 153 -1.85 -23.64 -13.36
C ARG A 153 -1.32 -22.24 -13.36
N VAL A 154 -1.47 -21.56 -12.23
CA VAL A 154 -1.00 -20.19 -12.02
C VAL A 154 -0.08 -20.16 -10.79
N ILE A 155 1.03 -19.46 -10.90
CA ILE A 155 1.93 -19.15 -9.79
C ILE A 155 1.60 -17.74 -9.32
N ILE A 156 1.36 -17.57 -8.05
CA ILE A 156 1.23 -16.24 -7.41
C ILE A 156 2.56 -15.92 -6.76
N ALA A 157 3.15 -14.81 -7.14
CA ALA A 157 4.45 -14.36 -6.63
C ALA A 157 4.38 -12.90 -6.18
N MET A 158 5.28 -12.49 -5.30
CA MET A 158 5.48 -11.11 -4.88
C MET A 158 6.94 -10.85 -4.55
N GLY A 159 7.36 -9.59 -4.66
CA GLY A 159 8.74 -9.18 -4.41
C GLY A 159 9.66 -9.50 -5.58
N SER A 160 10.96 -9.54 -5.34
CA SER A 160 12.00 -9.61 -6.38
C SER A 160 11.94 -10.85 -7.29
N ILE A 161 11.21 -11.87 -6.91
CA ILE A 161 11.01 -13.06 -7.77
C ILE A 161 10.15 -12.75 -8.98
N CYS A 162 9.30 -11.72 -8.92
CA CYS A 162 8.42 -11.37 -10.05
C CYS A 162 9.23 -11.05 -11.30
N ASN A 163 10.27 -10.22 -11.18
CA ASN A 163 11.15 -9.85 -12.29
C ASN A 163 11.92 -11.04 -12.92
N VAL A 164 11.97 -12.17 -12.24
CA VAL A 164 12.59 -13.41 -12.76
C VAL A 164 11.54 -14.31 -13.38
N ALA A 165 10.30 -14.22 -12.91
CA ALA A 165 9.20 -15.09 -13.36
C ALA A 165 8.56 -14.59 -14.66
N GLU A 166 8.64 -13.29 -14.95
CA GLU A 166 8.25 -12.66 -16.22
C GLU A 166 9.18 -13.07 -17.36
#